data_bcf8de288d182ccaefd715154cefa516
#
_entry.id   bcf8de288d182ccaefd715154cefa516
#
_cell.length_a   1.000
_cell.length_b   1.000
_cell.length_c   1.000
_cell.angle_alpha   90.00
_cell.angle_beta   90.00
_cell.angle_gamma   90.00
#
_symmetry.space_group_name_H-M   'P 1'
#
loop_
_entity.id
_entity.type
_entity.pdbx_description
1 polymer ?
#
loop_
_entity_poly.entity_id
_entity_poly.type
_entity_poly.pdbx_seq_one_letter_code
_entity_poly.pdbx_strand_id
1 'polypeptide(L)'
;MKLEDEIKQKSFGTPHRRMLVNVMFTGNWLQKELASQLKPHGLSLQQHNVLGILRGQYPTPATLGLIQERMLDRDSNATRLVDKLLEKGLVTRCQCSENRRKVDIIITEKGLELLQLTDFLMQNLEEKYPQISPEEATQIGDFMDKLREKKS
;
A
#
# COMPACT_ATOMS: atom_id res chain seq x y z
N MET A 1 15.80 -5.21 -17.06
CA MET A 1 16.24 -6.61 -17.23
C MET A 1 15.04 -7.50 -17.50
N LYS A 2 15.21 -8.62 -18.22
CA LYS A 2 14.11 -9.57 -18.45
C LYS A 2 13.94 -10.47 -17.22
N LEU A 3 12.72 -10.92 -16.96
CA LEU A 3 12.42 -11.81 -15.83
C LEU A 3 13.29 -13.07 -15.83
N GLU A 4 13.53 -13.63 -17.01
CA GLU A 4 14.36 -14.83 -17.23
C GLU A 4 15.77 -14.67 -16.67
N ASP A 5 16.34 -13.47 -16.83
CA ASP A 5 17.70 -13.15 -16.37
C ASP A 5 17.75 -12.97 -14.86
N GLU A 6 16.68 -12.33 -14.29
CA GLU A 6 16.58 -12.05 -12.85
C GLU A 6 16.46 -13.32 -12.01
N ILE A 7 15.60 -14.25 -12.41
CA ILE A 7 15.36 -15.48 -11.66
C ILE A 7 16.12 -16.69 -12.21
N LYS A 8 16.99 -16.48 -13.23
CA LYS A 8 17.82 -17.51 -13.86
C LYS A 8 17.02 -18.70 -14.39
N GLN A 9 15.82 -18.44 -14.94
CA GLN A 9 14.93 -19.44 -15.48
C GLN A 9 14.74 -19.25 -16.99
N LYS A 10 15.13 -20.23 -17.80
CA LYS A 10 15.13 -20.12 -19.27
C LYS A 10 13.74 -20.17 -19.91
N SER A 11 12.74 -20.81 -19.26
CA SER A 11 11.41 -20.99 -19.82
C SER A 11 10.36 -21.16 -18.73
N PHE A 12 9.16 -20.65 -18.99
CA PHE A 12 8.00 -20.78 -18.11
C PHE A 12 6.94 -21.76 -18.63
N GLY A 13 7.18 -22.38 -19.76
CA GLY A 13 6.25 -23.31 -20.40
C GLY A 13 5.11 -22.62 -21.14
N THR A 14 4.40 -21.68 -20.50
CA THR A 14 3.29 -20.94 -21.13
C THR A 14 3.42 -19.42 -20.89
N PRO A 15 2.91 -18.58 -21.81
CA PRO A 15 2.84 -17.13 -21.60
C PRO A 15 2.10 -16.72 -20.32
N HIS A 16 1.02 -17.44 -19.98
CA HIS A 16 0.24 -17.17 -18.76
C HIS A 16 1.06 -17.41 -17.49
N ARG A 17 1.82 -18.52 -17.43
CA ARG A 17 2.70 -18.79 -16.28
C ARG A 17 3.79 -17.74 -16.16
N ARG A 18 4.42 -17.35 -17.28
CA ARG A 18 5.40 -16.26 -17.30
C ARG A 18 4.80 -14.95 -16.76
N MET A 19 3.60 -14.60 -17.21
CA MET A 19 2.89 -13.41 -16.74
C MET A 19 2.67 -13.46 -15.22
N LEU A 20 2.14 -14.56 -14.68
CA LEU A 20 1.88 -14.69 -13.23
C LEU A 20 3.17 -14.56 -12.41
N VAL A 21 4.25 -15.22 -12.83
CA VAL A 21 5.54 -15.11 -12.14
C VAL A 21 6.08 -13.69 -12.23
N ASN A 22 5.93 -13.01 -13.37
CA ASN A 22 6.36 -11.63 -13.54
C ASN A 22 5.59 -10.67 -12.63
N VAL A 23 4.28 -10.84 -12.50
CA VAL A 23 3.43 -10.05 -11.59
C VAL A 23 3.92 -10.21 -10.14
N MET A 24 4.15 -11.45 -9.68
CA MET A 24 4.63 -11.72 -8.32
C MET A 24 6.03 -11.14 -8.09
N PHE A 25 6.93 -11.33 -9.02
CA PHE A 25 8.31 -10.82 -8.93
C PHE A 25 8.33 -9.29 -8.88
N THR A 26 7.62 -8.65 -9.81
CA THR A 26 7.54 -7.18 -9.91
C THR A 26 6.86 -6.58 -8.67
N GLY A 27 5.78 -7.20 -8.18
CA GLY A 27 5.12 -6.77 -6.96
C GLY A 27 6.03 -6.82 -5.74
N ASN A 28 6.76 -7.91 -5.54
CA ASN A 28 7.74 -8.04 -4.46
C ASN A 28 8.89 -7.02 -4.57
N TRP A 29 9.38 -6.80 -5.79
CA TRP A 29 10.42 -5.82 -6.04
C TRP A 29 9.93 -4.39 -5.70
N LEU A 30 8.74 -4.01 -6.17
CA LEU A 30 8.14 -2.71 -5.91
C LEU A 30 7.91 -2.47 -4.41
N GLN A 31 7.43 -3.49 -3.69
CA GLN A 31 7.26 -3.41 -2.23
C GLN A 31 8.61 -3.18 -1.50
N LYS A 32 9.67 -3.87 -1.92
CA LYS A 32 11.01 -3.67 -1.32
C LYS A 32 11.55 -2.27 -1.60
N GLU A 33 11.36 -1.76 -2.81
CA GLU A 33 11.77 -0.40 -3.19
C GLU A 33 11.08 0.64 -2.32
N LEU A 34 9.75 0.57 -2.19
CA LEU A 34 8.97 1.47 -1.32
C LEU A 34 9.34 1.33 0.16
N ALA A 35 9.51 0.10 0.65
CA ALA A 35 9.90 -0.14 2.03
C ALA A 35 11.27 0.45 2.36
N SER A 36 12.22 0.39 1.42
CA SER A 36 13.55 0.97 1.59
C SER A 36 13.51 2.49 1.76
N GLN A 37 12.60 3.16 1.03
CA GLN A 37 12.40 4.61 1.10
C GLN A 37 11.65 5.04 2.36
N LEU A 38 10.74 4.21 2.88
CA LEU A 38 10.00 4.49 4.12
C LEU A 38 10.81 4.23 5.41
N LYS A 39 11.84 3.39 5.33
CA LYS A 39 12.67 3.00 6.48
C LYS A 39 13.31 4.20 7.22
N PRO A 40 13.88 5.22 6.55
CA PRO A 40 14.42 6.40 7.22
C PRO A 40 13.37 7.19 8.01
N HIS A 41 12.10 7.10 7.61
CA HIS A 41 10.96 7.73 8.27
C HIS A 41 10.35 6.87 9.38
N GLY A 42 10.94 5.72 9.66
CA GLY A 42 10.48 4.80 10.71
C GLY A 42 9.14 4.15 10.43
N LEU A 43 8.71 4.06 9.16
CA LEU A 43 7.45 3.47 8.74
C LEU A 43 7.65 2.15 7.98
N SER A 44 6.76 1.20 8.21
CA SER A 44 6.55 0.09 7.26
C SER A 44 5.55 0.51 6.17
N LEU A 45 5.52 -0.24 5.05
CA LEU A 45 4.52 -0.06 3.99
C LEU A 45 3.09 -0.11 4.54
N GLN A 46 2.81 -1.08 5.41
CA GLN A 46 1.48 -1.25 5.99
C GLN A 46 1.12 -0.06 6.91
N GLN A 47 2.07 0.44 7.70
CA GLN A 47 1.85 1.62 8.54
C GLN A 47 1.60 2.87 7.69
N HIS A 48 2.38 3.08 6.63
CA HIS A 48 2.19 4.17 5.69
C HIS A 48 0.81 4.08 5.01
N ASN A 49 0.39 2.88 4.59
CA ASN A 49 -0.92 2.65 3.99
C ASN A 49 -2.06 2.99 4.98
N VAL A 50 -1.96 2.58 6.26
CA VAL A 50 -2.95 2.94 7.30
C VAL A 50 -3.03 4.46 7.47
N LEU A 51 -1.90 5.15 7.56
CA LEU A 51 -1.89 6.62 7.64
C LEU A 51 -2.52 7.27 6.42
N GLY A 52 -2.25 6.76 5.22
CA GLY A 52 -2.87 7.24 3.97
C GLY A 52 -4.40 7.08 3.97
N ILE A 53 -4.90 5.93 4.44
CA ILE A 53 -6.35 5.67 4.60
C ILE A 53 -6.96 6.69 5.58
N LEU A 54 -6.31 6.92 6.73
CA LEU A 54 -6.79 7.85 7.74
C LEU A 54 -6.75 9.30 7.26
N ARG A 55 -5.73 9.71 6.51
CA ARG A 55 -5.67 11.04 5.85
C ARG A 55 -6.83 11.23 4.89
N GLY A 56 -7.15 10.22 4.09
CA GLY A 56 -8.28 10.26 3.16
C GLY A 56 -9.66 10.36 3.84
N GLN A 57 -9.75 10.06 5.15
CA GLN A 57 -10.96 10.21 5.96
C GLN A 57 -10.98 11.52 6.76
N TYR A 58 -9.81 12.14 6.97
CA TYR A 58 -9.67 13.32 7.81
C TYR A 58 -10.60 14.47 7.38
N PRO A 59 -11.28 15.18 8.33
CA PRO A 59 -11.19 15.06 9.78
C PRO A 59 -12.09 13.98 10.42
N THR A 60 -12.77 13.18 9.63
CA THR A 60 -13.67 12.12 10.13
C THR A 60 -12.86 10.92 10.64
N PRO A 61 -13.09 10.45 11.88
CA PRO A 61 -12.44 9.25 12.37
C PRO A 61 -12.81 8.00 11.57
N ALA A 62 -11.94 7.00 11.56
CA ALA A 62 -12.17 5.72 10.90
C ALA A 62 -12.24 4.57 11.91
N THR A 63 -13.09 3.59 11.67
CA THR A 63 -13.12 2.35 12.44
C THR A 63 -11.99 1.41 12.01
N LEU A 64 -11.60 0.48 12.89
CA LEU A 64 -10.65 -0.59 12.52
C LEU A 64 -11.15 -1.42 11.32
N GLY A 65 -12.47 -1.66 11.23
CA GLY A 65 -13.07 -2.37 10.10
C GLY A 65 -12.88 -1.63 8.78
N LEU A 66 -13.10 -0.32 8.76
CA LEU A 66 -12.86 0.50 7.57
C LEU A 66 -11.39 0.50 7.16
N ILE A 67 -10.48 0.59 8.13
CA ILE A 67 -9.04 0.53 7.86
C ILE A 67 -8.69 -0.82 7.21
N GLN A 68 -9.12 -1.95 7.82
CA GLN A 68 -8.87 -3.29 7.32
C GLN A 68 -9.41 -3.49 5.89
N GLU A 69 -10.60 -3.01 5.61
CA GLU A 69 -11.26 -3.12 4.29
C GLU A 69 -10.48 -2.40 3.20
N ARG A 70 -9.89 -1.23 3.51
CA ARG A 70 -9.18 -0.38 2.54
C ARG A 70 -7.70 -0.67 2.44
N MET A 71 -7.14 -1.53 3.29
CA MET A 71 -5.73 -1.88 3.21
C MET A 71 -5.39 -2.60 1.90
N LEU A 72 -4.25 -2.26 1.32
CA LEU A 72 -3.69 -2.96 0.16
C LEU A 72 -3.37 -4.43 0.49
N ASP A 73 -2.84 -4.68 1.69
CA ASP A 73 -2.61 -6.01 2.23
C ASP A 73 -3.69 -6.32 3.29
N ARG A 74 -4.74 -7.02 2.86
CA ARG A 74 -5.90 -7.35 3.71
C ARG A 74 -5.60 -8.41 4.78
N ASP A 75 -4.50 -9.15 4.63
CA ASP A 75 -4.06 -10.16 5.61
C ASP A 75 -3.28 -9.51 6.77
N SER A 76 -2.90 -8.26 6.63
CA SER A 76 -2.25 -7.49 7.69
C SER A 76 -3.19 -7.26 8.87
N ASN A 77 -2.66 -7.35 10.08
CA ASN A 77 -3.41 -7.10 11.32
C ASN A 77 -3.53 -5.58 11.59
N ALA A 78 -4.67 -4.99 11.21
CA ALA A 78 -4.93 -3.56 11.39
C ALA A 78 -4.82 -3.10 12.85
N THR A 79 -5.26 -3.91 13.81
CA THR A 79 -5.18 -3.57 15.24
C THR A 79 -3.72 -3.38 15.67
N ARG A 80 -2.84 -4.33 15.33
CA ARG A 80 -1.41 -4.26 15.67
C ARG A 80 -0.71 -3.07 14.99
N LEU A 81 -1.12 -2.75 13.76
CA LEU A 81 -0.57 -1.60 13.03
C LEU A 81 -0.98 -0.29 13.68
N VAL A 82 -2.25 -0.16 14.05
CA VAL A 82 -2.79 1.00 14.76
C VAL A 82 -2.13 1.16 16.12
N ASP A 83 -1.95 0.09 16.90
CA ASP A 83 -1.25 0.14 18.19
C ASP A 83 0.17 0.70 18.05
N LYS A 84 0.93 0.24 17.05
CA LYS A 84 2.26 0.79 16.77
C LYS A 84 2.26 2.25 16.33
N LEU A 85 1.22 2.68 15.61
CA LEU A 85 1.06 4.08 15.22
C LEU A 85 0.66 4.96 16.41
N LEU A 86 -0.14 4.44 17.35
CA LEU A 86 -0.45 5.09 18.62
C LEU A 86 0.82 5.29 19.48
N GLU A 87 1.66 4.27 19.61
CA GLU A 87 2.95 4.35 20.32
C GLU A 87 3.87 5.44 19.75
N LYS A 88 3.79 5.67 18.43
CA LYS A 88 4.55 6.73 17.73
C LYS A 88 3.88 8.11 17.81
N GLY A 89 2.65 8.20 18.32
CA GLY A 89 1.87 9.42 18.38
C GLY A 89 1.38 9.92 17.00
N LEU A 90 1.31 9.03 16.00
CA LEU A 90 0.91 9.36 14.62
C LEU A 90 -0.61 9.26 14.43
N VAL A 91 -1.28 8.55 15.31
CA VAL A 91 -2.74 8.44 15.38
C VAL A 91 -3.18 8.55 16.81
N THR A 92 -4.47 8.84 17.03
CA THR A 92 -5.10 8.81 18.36
C THR A 92 -6.40 8.04 18.30
N ARG A 93 -6.83 7.51 19.44
CA ARG A 93 -8.14 6.88 19.61
C ARG A 93 -9.13 7.91 20.10
N CYS A 94 -10.32 7.94 19.49
CA CYS A 94 -11.46 8.67 20.00
C CYS A 94 -12.59 7.67 20.31
N GLN A 95 -13.35 7.93 21.37
CA GLN A 95 -14.55 7.14 21.63
C GLN A 95 -15.66 7.62 20.70
N CYS A 96 -16.32 6.66 20.02
CA CYS A 96 -17.52 6.97 19.26
C CYS A 96 -18.63 7.45 20.21
N SER A 97 -19.19 8.64 19.94
CA SER A 97 -20.26 9.23 20.75
C SER A 97 -21.52 8.37 20.78
N GLU A 98 -21.77 7.60 19.73
CA GLU A 98 -22.97 6.77 19.58
C GLU A 98 -22.79 5.33 20.12
N ASN A 99 -21.57 4.84 20.25
CA ASN A 99 -21.29 3.49 20.72
C ASN A 99 -19.93 3.40 21.45
N ARG A 100 -19.98 3.42 22.78
CA ARG A 100 -18.78 3.34 23.65
C ARG A 100 -17.92 2.08 23.45
N ARG A 101 -18.43 1.06 22.76
CA ARG A 101 -17.67 -0.17 22.42
C ARG A 101 -16.91 -0.06 21.10
N LYS A 102 -17.21 0.97 20.28
CA LYS A 102 -16.47 1.23 19.03
C LYS A 102 -15.38 2.25 19.31
N VAL A 103 -14.17 1.87 18.96
CA VAL A 103 -13.01 2.74 19.01
C VAL A 103 -12.74 3.23 17.60
N ASP A 104 -12.81 4.51 17.43
CA ASP A 104 -12.48 5.19 16.18
C ASP A 104 -11.04 5.72 16.25
N ILE A 105 -10.39 5.77 15.11
CA ILE A 105 -9.01 6.17 14.96
C ILE A 105 -8.97 7.42 14.07
N ILE A 106 -8.20 8.41 14.50
CA ILE A 106 -7.93 9.61 13.70
C ILE A 106 -6.43 9.84 13.59
N ILE A 107 -5.97 10.31 12.44
CA ILE A 107 -4.59 10.72 12.25
C ILE A 107 -4.32 12.02 13.01
N THR A 108 -3.14 12.13 13.63
CA THR A 108 -2.69 13.33 14.31
C THR A 108 -2.02 14.31 13.34
N GLU A 109 -1.81 15.54 13.76
CA GLU A 109 -1.03 16.53 13.01
C GLU A 109 0.37 16.00 12.67
N LYS A 110 1.04 15.37 13.65
CA LYS A 110 2.33 14.69 13.44
C LYS A 110 2.25 13.57 12.38
N GLY A 111 1.14 12.84 12.33
CA GLY A 111 0.90 11.82 11.31
C GLY A 111 0.71 12.43 9.92
N LEU A 112 -0.01 13.54 9.83
CA LEU A 112 -0.21 14.29 8.58
C LEU A 112 1.11 14.87 8.05
N GLU A 113 1.92 15.49 8.92
CA GLU A 113 3.24 16.02 8.58
C GLU A 113 4.17 14.90 8.06
N LEU A 114 4.18 13.75 8.73
CA LEU A 114 4.99 12.61 8.30
C LEU A 114 4.55 12.08 6.93
N LEU A 115 3.24 12.02 6.66
CA LEU A 115 2.73 11.65 5.34
C LEU A 115 3.14 12.67 4.28
N GLN A 116 3.05 13.96 4.58
CA GLN A 116 3.49 15.01 3.65
C GLN A 116 4.97 14.85 3.28
N LEU A 117 5.83 14.50 4.24
CA LEU A 117 7.24 14.21 3.99
C LEU A 117 7.46 12.96 3.11
N THR A 118 6.49 12.04 3.07
CA THR A 118 6.58 10.80 2.28
C THR A 118 5.75 10.83 0.98
N ASP A 119 4.97 11.89 0.73
CA ASP A 119 4.16 12.02 -0.49
C ASP A 119 5.01 11.98 -1.77
N PHE A 120 6.23 12.53 -1.72
CA PHE A 120 7.16 12.50 -2.84
C PHE A 120 7.63 11.08 -3.23
N LEU A 121 7.44 10.07 -2.37
CA LEU A 121 7.91 8.70 -2.66
C LEU A 121 7.20 8.10 -3.88
N MET A 122 5.90 8.32 -4.01
CA MET A 122 5.14 7.86 -5.18
C MET A 122 5.54 8.66 -6.42
N GLN A 123 5.65 9.98 -6.32
CA GLN A 123 6.10 10.83 -7.41
C GLN A 123 7.50 10.44 -7.91
N ASN A 124 8.45 10.22 -7.00
CA ASN A 124 9.79 9.75 -7.35
C ASN A 124 9.77 8.39 -8.06
N LEU A 125 8.82 7.52 -7.71
CA LEU A 125 8.64 6.24 -8.37
C LEU A 125 8.14 6.43 -9.81
N GLU A 126 7.15 7.28 -10.03
CA GLU A 126 6.63 7.61 -11.36
C GLU A 126 7.74 8.20 -12.25
N GLU A 127 8.53 9.13 -11.71
CA GLU A 127 9.64 9.77 -12.42
C GLU A 127 10.79 8.80 -12.78
N LYS A 128 10.95 7.70 -12.02
CA LYS A 128 11.96 6.67 -12.30
C LYS A 128 11.68 5.85 -13.56
N TYR A 129 10.45 5.82 -14.04
CA TYR A 129 10.02 4.94 -15.14
C TYR A 129 9.38 5.70 -16.31
N PRO A 130 10.07 6.74 -16.86
CA PRO A 130 9.55 7.55 -17.95
C PRO A 130 9.40 6.77 -19.26
N GLN A 131 9.96 5.54 -19.35
CA GLN A 131 9.83 4.64 -20.49
C GLN A 131 8.46 3.98 -20.60
N ILE A 132 7.59 4.10 -19.58
CA ILE A 132 6.20 3.60 -19.62
C ILE A 132 5.31 4.80 -19.89
N SER A 133 4.64 4.81 -21.04
CA SER A 133 3.71 5.89 -21.37
C SER A 133 2.44 5.83 -20.49
N PRO A 134 1.70 6.95 -20.34
CA PRO A 134 0.42 6.94 -19.61
C PRO A 134 -0.58 5.92 -20.16
N GLU A 135 -0.61 5.71 -21.48
CA GLU A 135 -1.47 4.72 -22.15
C GLU A 135 -1.06 3.30 -21.79
N GLU A 136 0.24 2.99 -21.79
CA GLU A 136 0.77 1.69 -21.36
C GLU A 136 0.48 1.44 -19.88
N ALA A 137 0.66 2.45 -19.02
CA ALA A 137 0.35 2.35 -17.59
C ALA A 137 -1.13 2.04 -17.36
N THR A 138 -2.03 2.70 -18.10
CA THR A 138 -3.47 2.44 -18.05
C THR A 138 -3.79 1.01 -18.48
N GLN A 139 -3.25 0.55 -19.61
CA GLN A 139 -3.45 -0.81 -20.10
C GLN A 139 -2.95 -1.88 -19.11
N ILE A 140 -1.79 -1.65 -18.48
CA ILE A 140 -1.26 -2.55 -17.45
C ILE A 140 -2.22 -2.59 -16.26
N GLY A 141 -2.74 -1.46 -15.80
CA GLY A 141 -3.74 -1.38 -14.74
C GLY A 141 -4.98 -2.21 -15.07
N ASP A 142 -5.56 -2.01 -16.26
CA ASP A 142 -6.74 -2.73 -16.73
C ASP A 142 -6.50 -4.25 -16.79
N PHE A 143 -5.31 -4.68 -17.23
CA PHE A 143 -4.93 -6.11 -17.23
C PHE A 143 -4.82 -6.68 -15.82
N MET A 144 -4.29 -5.90 -14.84
CA MET A 144 -4.24 -6.32 -13.45
C MET A 144 -5.65 -6.46 -12.85
N ASP A 145 -6.58 -5.56 -13.18
CA ASP A 145 -7.98 -5.65 -12.76
C ASP A 145 -8.64 -6.90 -13.34
N LYS A 146 -8.49 -7.14 -14.64
CA LYS A 146 -9.00 -8.34 -15.31
C LYS A 146 -8.43 -9.64 -14.72
N LEU A 147 -7.17 -9.63 -14.24
CA LEU A 147 -6.57 -10.80 -13.58
C LEU A 147 -7.27 -11.13 -12.26
N ARG A 148 -7.83 -10.13 -11.57
CA ARG A 148 -8.55 -10.29 -10.29
C ARG A 148 -10.04 -10.54 -10.45
N GLU A 149 -10.60 -10.42 -11.65
CA GLU A 149 -12.00 -10.73 -11.92
C GLU A 149 -12.28 -12.21 -11.62
N LYS A 150 -13.21 -12.46 -10.71
CA LYS A 150 -13.70 -13.81 -10.47
C LYS A 150 -14.58 -14.21 -11.67
N LYS A 151 -14.28 -15.35 -12.31
CA LYS A 151 -15.25 -15.97 -13.21
C LYS A 151 -16.51 -16.27 -12.41
N SER A 152 -17.62 -15.66 -12.80
CA SER A 152 -18.97 -16.02 -12.35
C SER A 152 -19.29 -17.44 -12.73
#